data_89672112473d990fb4494f6cc7a47f02
#
_entry.id   89672112473d990fb4494f6cc7a47f02
#
_cell.length_a   1.000
_cell.length_b   1.000
_cell.length_c   1.000
_cell.angle_alpha   90.00
_cell.angle_beta   90.00
_cell.angle_gamma   90.00
#
_symmetry.space_group_name_H-M   'P 1'
#
loop_
_entity.id
_entity.type
_entity.pdbx_description
1 polymer ?
#
loop_
_entity_poly.entity_id
_entity_poly.type
_entity_poly.pdbx_seq_one_letter_code
_entity_poly.pdbx_strand_id
1 'polypeptide(L)'
;MCLTGVDYFSTLGYQPGIAFLAAGLLSPIATLVLVLVTLFAALPLYRRVAGASPHGQGSIAMLERLFPRWGGKVFVLILLGFATTDFIITMTLSAADAAAHFVHNPFAPHWLQSQMLITLLLLTALSAIFLRGFKEAIGIAVVLVGIYLALNAVVTTVALGEVLRHPHLIPEWKRALFAQHPTVLGMIGISLLLFPKLALGLSGFETGVAVMPLIAGTDIRQRIRNTRKLLMTAAVIMSIFLMLTSVVTTLLIKPELFAENGPANGRAMAYLAHQYLGNAFGTVYDVSTILILAFAGASAMAGLLNLIPRYLPRLGMAPEWALASRPLVLVFMAVAFFVTYMFDADVDAQGGAYATGVLVLITSAAVAVVISLGKRKRRYAYMLITAIFIYTTALNIWERPEGLKIASFFILTMISVSLVSRAMRSTELRIMSVDLSEGALDMLAEDEDQVIRVIARRPQNETAADLDRIERAVRKRYGLDPRESVYFFEVEKGDASEFDCTLVVDGERLGNNKILKARSPVVANSIAALLIELERRTGNVPHAYFKWKDGNPVANAFRFVFLGEGDAAPLTHEVLRRAVKDPDHLPVIHVS
;
A
#
# COMPACT_ATOMS: atom_id res chain seq x y z
N MET A 1 -8.86 17.71 -0.71
CA MET A 1 -10.15 17.16 -1.16
C MET A 1 -10.11 16.65 -2.58
N CYS A 2 -9.40 17.26 -3.48
CA CYS A 2 -9.54 16.97 -4.91
C CYS A 2 -8.56 15.96 -5.46
N LEU A 3 -7.32 15.87 -4.97
CA LEU A 3 -6.40 14.82 -5.41
C LEU A 3 -6.94 13.40 -5.15
N THR A 4 -7.71 13.24 -4.07
CA THR A 4 -8.39 11.99 -3.70
C THR A 4 -9.63 11.68 -4.51
N GLY A 5 -10.27 12.71 -5.08
CA GLY A 5 -11.47 12.52 -5.91
C GLY A 5 -11.14 12.40 -7.40
N VAL A 6 -9.96 12.87 -7.83
CA VAL A 6 -9.57 12.87 -9.25
C VAL A 6 -9.58 11.46 -9.84
N ASP A 7 -8.93 10.51 -9.16
CA ASP A 7 -8.89 9.12 -9.58
C ASP A 7 -10.30 8.51 -9.68
N TYR A 8 -11.16 8.84 -8.72
CA TYR A 8 -12.54 8.35 -8.75
C TYR A 8 -13.37 9.01 -9.85
N PHE A 9 -13.28 10.33 -10.06
CA PHE A 9 -14.03 11.03 -11.10
C PHE A 9 -13.51 10.75 -12.51
N SER A 10 -12.23 10.45 -12.68
CA SER A 10 -11.66 10.10 -13.99
C SER A 10 -12.29 8.84 -14.58
N THR A 11 -12.82 7.94 -13.74
CA THR A 11 -13.50 6.72 -14.21
C THR A 11 -14.75 6.99 -15.06
N LEU A 12 -15.33 8.19 -15.00
CA LEU A 12 -16.41 8.59 -15.91
C LEU A 12 -15.99 8.59 -17.39
N GLY A 13 -14.69 8.75 -17.68
CA GLY A 13 -14.15 8.73 -19.04
C GLY A 13 -14.38 7.38 -19.72
N TYR A 14 -14.06 6.30 -19.02
CA TYR A 14 -14.03 4.94 -19.58
C TYR A 14 -15.14 4.00 -19.05
N GLN A 15 -15.64 4.20 -17.82
CA GLN A 15 -16.57 3.27 -17.17
C GLN A 15 -17.88 3.05 -17.96
N PRO A 16 -18.54 4.06 -18.58
CA PRO A 16 -19.75 3.81 -19.37
C PRO A 16 -19.50 2.91 -20.57
N GLY A 17 -18.33 3.05 -21.25
CA GLY A 17 -17.91 2.18 -22.34
C GLY A 17 -17.66 0.75 -21.87
N ILE A 18 -16.89 0.58 -20.79
CA ILE A 18 -16.64 -0.74 -20.18
C ILE A 18 -17.93 -1.41 -19.73
N ALA A 19 -18.87 -0.66 -19.14
CA ALA A 19 -20.16 -1.19 -18.73
C ALA A 19 -20.97 -1.71 -19.93
N PHE A 20 -20.93 -0.99 -21.07
CA PHE A 20 -21.60 -1.42 -22.28
C PHE A 20 -20.92 -2.65 -22.90
N LEU A 21 -19.59 -2.67 -23.01
CA LEU A 21 -18.84 -3.82 -23.52
C LEU A 21 -19.07 -5.09 -22.67
N ALA A 22 -19.17 -4.93 -21.34
CA ALA A 22 -19.39 -6.05 -20.43
C ALA A 22 -20.83 -6.56 -20.42
N ALA A 23 -21.84 -5.67 -20.50
CA ALA A 23 -23.23 -5.98 -20.21
C ALA A 23 -24.19 -5.70 -21.39
N GLY A 24 -23.72 -5.07 -22.46
CA GLY A 24 -24.57 -4.71 -23.61
C GLY A 24 -25.81 -3.93 -23.21
N LEU A 25 -26.96 -4.38 -23.63
CA LEU A 25 -28.27 -3.76 -23.29
C LEU A 25 -28.60 -3.81 -21.80
N LEU A 26 -27.95 -4.70 -21.01
CA LEU A 26 -28.09 -4.77 -19.56
C LEU A 26 -27.26 -3.69 -18.83
N SER A 27 -26.43 -2.92 -19.52
CA SER A 27 -25.52 -1.95 -18.93
C SER A 27 -26.16 -1.03 -17.86
N PRO A 28 -27.37 -0.44 -18.07
CA PRO A 28 -27.99 0.37 -17.02
C PRO A 28 -28.36 -0.43 -15.77
N ILE A 29 -28.77 -1.69 -15.89
CA ILE A 29 -29.13 -2.55 -14.75
C ILE A 29 -27.84 -3.00 -14.03
N ALA A 30 -26.79 -3.39 -14.76
CA ALA A 30 -25.50 -3.76 -14.20
C ALA A 30 -24.84 -2.57 -13.50
N THR A 31 -24.95 -1.36 -14.06
CA THR A 31 -24.49 -0.13 -13.41
C THR A 31 -25.29 0.19 -12.14
N LEU A 32 -26.61 -0.09 -12.11
CA LEU A 32 -27.40 0.03 -10.89
C LEU A 32 -26.87 -0.90 -9.77
N VAL A 33 -26.53 -2.15 -10.12
CA VAL A 33 -25.89 -3.08 -9.16
C VAL A 33 -24.58 -2.50 -8.64
N LEU A 34 -23.72 -1.97 -9.53
CA LEU A 34 -22.47 -1.31 -9.14
C LEU A 34 -22.73 -0.14 -8.17
N VAL A 35 -23.70 0.72 -8.46
CA VAL A 35 -24.05 1.87 -7.62
C VAL A 35 -24.56 1.42 -6.25
N LEU A 36 -25.40 0.38 -6.19
CA LEU A 36 -25.89 -0.17 -4.92
C LEU A 36 -24.74 -0.75 -4.09
N VAL A 37 -23.83 -1.52 -4.68
CA VAL A 37 -22.63 -2.03 -4.00
C VAL A 37 -21.72 -0.89 -3.55
N THR A 38 -21.54 0.15 -4.37
CA THR A 38 -20.76 1.33 -4.03
C THR A 38 -21.30 2.03 -2.78
N LEU A 39 -22.59 2.35 -2.75
CA LEU A 39 -23.21 3.14 -1.68
C LEU A 39 -23.46 2.33 -0.40
N PHE A 40 -23.84 1.05 -0.52
CA PHE A 40 -24.25 0.24 0.63
C PHE A 40 -23.20 -0.76 1.12
N ALA A 41 -22.17 -1.06 0.33
CA ALA A 41 -21.09 -1.95 0.73
C ALA A 41 -19.74 -1.23 0.81
N ALA A 42 -19.22 -0.68 -0.30
CA ALA A 42 -17.88 -0.08 -0.33
C ALA A 42 -17.79 1.21 0.52
N LEU A 43 -18.73 2.14 0.40
CA LEU A 43 -18.72 3.39 1.13
C LEU A 43 -18.75 3.21 2.66
N PRO A 44 -19.67 2.42 3.26
CA PRO A 44 -19.65 2.15 4.70
C PRO A 44 -18.35 1.47 5.16
N LEU A 45 -17.81 0.56 4.33
CA LEU A 45 -16.55 -0.13 4.58
C LEU A 45 -15.40 0.88 4.69
N TYR A 46 -15.17 1.70 3.66
CA TYR A 46 -14.04 2.63 3.62
C TYR A 46 -14.18 3.81 4.60
N ARG A 47 -15.39 4.23 4.93
CA ARG A 47 -15.61 5.18 6.04
C ARG A 47 -15.13 4.62 7.39
N ARG A 48 -15.13 3.29 7.54
CA ARG A 48 -14.62 2.63 8.73
C ARG A 48 -13.12 2.45 8.67
N VAL A 49 -12.57 2.03 7.52
CA VAL A 49 -11.13 1.94 7.27
C VAL A 49 -10.45 3.29 7.53
N ALA A 50 -10.99 4.39 7.00
CA ALA A 50 -10.49 5.74 7.25
C ALA A 50 -10.41 6.11 8.74
N GLY A 51 -11.35 5.59 9.55
CA GLY A 51 -11.32 5.77 10.99
C GLY A 51 -10.29 4.94 11.73
N ALA A 52 -9.95 3.76 11.20
CA ALA A 52 -9.01 2.82 11.79
C ALA A 52 -7.55 3.04 11.31
N SER A 53 -7.38 3.69 10.15
CA SER A 53 -6.07 3.95 9.52
C SER A 53 -5.87 5.43 9.18
N PRO A 54 -5.71 6.32 10.17
CA PRO A 54 -5.68 7.77 9.96
C PRO A 54 -4.42 8.29 9.25
N HIS A 55 -3.42 7.45 9.08
CA HIS A 55 -2.16 7.77 8.41
C HIS A 55 -2.10 7.37 6.94
N GLY A 56 -3.23 6.98 6.34
CA GLY A 56 -3.31 6.64 4.92
C GLY A 56 -2.73 5.29 4.54
N GLN A 57 -2.69 4.36 5.48
CA GLN A 57 -2.17 3.01 5.24
C GLN A 57 -3.27 1.99 4.87
N GLY A 58 -4.51 2.43 4.80
CA GLY A 58 -5.66 1.63 4.36
C GLY A 58 -5.90 0.36 5.19
N SER A 59 -6.32 -0.69 4.50
CA SER A 59 -6.57 -2.02 5.07
C SER A 59 -5.28 -2.69 5.56
N ILE A 60 -4.13 -2.38 4.95
CA ILE A 60 -2.84 -2.98 5.24
C ILE A 60 -2.46 -2.77 6.71
N ALA A 61 -2.58 -1.53 7.23
CA ALA A 61 -2.28 -1.23 8.63
C ALA A 61 -3.24 -1.92 9.62
N MET A 62 -4.49 -2.12 9.23
CA MET A 62 -5.44 -2.84 10.06
C MET A 62 -5.05 -4.31 10.20
N LEU A 63 -4.65 -4.94 9.10
CA LEU A 63 -4.29 -6.35 9.06
C LEU A 63 -2.91 -6.61 9.68
N GLU A 64 -1.95 -5.70 9.52
CA GLU A 64 -0.67 -5.77 10.21
C GLU A 64 -0.83 -5.87 11.73
N ARG A 65 -1.75 -5.10 12.31
CA ARG A 65 -2.04 -5.13 13.75
C ARG A 65 -2.79 -6.39 14.21
N LEU A 66 -3.53 -7.02 13.29
CA LEU A 66 -4.33 -8.21 13.60
C LEU A 66 -3.52 -9.50 13.50
N PHE A 67 -2.47 -9.52 12.71
CA PHE A 67 -1.59 -10.67 12.50
C PHE A 67 -0.17 -10.37 13.00
N PRO A 68 0.21 -10.85 14.21
CA PRO A 68 1.56 -10.64 14.74
C PRO A 68 2.60 -11.52 14.02
N ARG A 69 3.86 -11.18 14.21
CA ARG A 69 5.03 -11.92 13.73
C ARG A 69 5.14 -11.96 12.19
N TRP A 70 5.94 -12.88 11.69
CA TRP A 70 6.23 -13.04 10.27
C TRP A 70 4.99 -13.26 9.38
N GLY A 71 3.97 -13.97 9.89
CA GLY A 71 2.72 -14.16 9.14
C GLY A 71 2.06 -12.84 8.74
N GLY A 72 2.00 -11.88 9.67
CA GLY A 72 1.50 -10.54 9.39
C GLY A 72 2.38 -9.77 8.39
N LYS A 73 3.71 -9.90 8.50
CA LYS A 73 4.64 -9.19 7.60
C LYS A 73 4.58 -9.74 6.16
N VAL A 74 4.51 -11.05 5.98
CA VAL A 74 4.31 -11.67 4.65
C VAL A 74 2.96 -11.25 4.06
N PHE A 75 1.92 -11.23 4.87
CA PHE A 75 0.60 -10.79 4.42
C PHE A 75 0.60 -9.31 4.01
N VAL A 76 1.30 -8.44 4.76
CA VAL A 76 1.53 -7.04 4.38
C VAL A 76 2.26 -6.94 3.04
N LEU A 77 3.30 -7.73 2.79
CA LEU A 77 4.02 -7.73 1.51
C LEU A 77 3.12 -8.15 0.34
N ILE A 78 2.27 -9.16 0.54
CA ILE A 78 1.29 -9.59 -0.48
C ILE A 78 0.32 -8.45 -0.78
N LEU A 79 -0.25 -7.81 0.23
CA LEU A 79 -1.17 -6.68 0.03
C LEU A 79 -0.47 -5.46 -0.58
N LEU A 80 0.77 -5.18 -0.20
CA LEU A 80 1.58 -4.13 -0.83
C LEU A 80 1.83 -4.44 -2.31
N GLY A 81 2.05 -5.71 -2.67
CA GLY A 81 2.17 -6.14 -4.06
C GLY A 81 0.90 -5.85 -4.86
N PHE A 82 -0.27 -6.19 -4.33
CA PHE A 82 -1.55 -5.85 -4.96
C PHE A 82 -1.79 -4.34 -5.03
N ALA A 83 -1.47 -3.59 -3.98
CA ALA A 83 -1.59 -2.13 -3.96
C ALA A 83 -0.64 -1.48 -4.97
N THR A 84 0.59 -1.99 -5.09
CA THR A 84 1.56 -1.50 -6.08
C THR A 84 1.06 -1.77 -7.50
N THR A 85 0.54 -2.97 -7.74
CA THR A 85 -0.09 -3.33 -9.03
C THR A 85 -1.24 -2.39 -9.36
N ASP A 86 -2.15 -2.16 -8.41
CA ASP A 86 -3.30 -1.27 -8.53
C ASP A 86 -2.87 0.16 -8.93
N PHE A 87 -1.95 0.77 -8.19
CA PHE A 87 -1.48 2.12 -8.46
C PHE A 87 -0.65 2.24 -9.74
N ILE A 88 0.20 1.25 -10.07
CA ILE A 88 0.96 1.25 -11.33
C ILE A 88 0.01 1.17 -12.52
N ILE A 89 -0.97 0.25 -12.46
CA ILE A 89 -1.94 0.13 -13.54
C ILE A 89 -2.84 1.37 -13.61
N THR A 90 -3.20 1.99 -12.50
CA THR A 90 -3.92 3.29 -12.53
C THR A 90 -3.12 4.34 -13.30
N MET A 91 -1.81 4.43 -13.11
CA MET A 91 -0.96 5.37 -13.86
C MET A 91 -0.92 5.06 -15.34
N THR A 92 -0.69 3.79 -15.70
CA THR A 92 -0.52 3.36 -17.09
C THR A 92 -1.84 3.38 -17.86
N LEU A 93 -2.93 2.92 -17.25
CA LEU A 93 -4.27 2.95 -17.82
C LEU A 93 -4.74 4.40 -18.03
N SER A 94 -4.58 5.26 -17.04
CA SER A 94 -4.96 6.68 -17.18
C SER A 94 -4.16 7.38 -18.28
N ALA A 95 -2.87 7.07 -18.42
CA ALA A 95 -2.05 7.61 -19.49
C ALA A 95 -2.45 7.06 -20.87
N ALA A 96 -2.79 5.76 -20.96
CA ALA A 96 -3.25 5.13 -22.20
C ALA A 96 -4.62 5.66 -22.64
N ASP A 97 -5.55 5.85 -21.70
CA ASP A 97 -6.86 6.42 -21.97
C ASP A 97 -6.77 7.89 -22.39
N ALA A 98 -5.93 8.67 -21.72
CA ALA A 98 -5.62 10.05 -22.15
C ALA A 98 -5.00 10.09 -23.55
N ALA A 99 -4.14 9.16 -23.91
CA ALA A 99 -3.56 9.02 -25.23
C ALA A 99 -4.63 8.65 -26.28
N ALA A 100 -5.57 7.77 -25.95
CA ALA A 100 -6.69 7.42 -26.81
C ALA A 100 -7.58 8.65 -27.11
N HIS A 101 -7.90 9.47 -26.11
CA HIS A 101 -8.62 10.74 -26.30
C HIS A 101 -7.87 11.71 -27.23
N PHE A 102 -6.54 11.77 -27.12
CA PHE A 102 -5.73 12.61 -27.98
C PHE A 102 -5.72 12.10 -29.43
N VAL A 103 -5.43 10.81 -29.64
CA VAL A 103 -5.29 10.21 -30.99
C VAL A 103 -6.58 10.31 -31.79
N HIS A 104 -7.74 10.13 -31.15
CA HIS A 104 -9.03 10.17 -31.82
C HIS A 104 -9.63 11.58 -31.91
N ASN A 105 -8.97 12.60 -31.41
CA ASN A 105 -9.47 13.97 -31.52
C ASN A 105 -9.32 14.48 -32.97
N PRO A 106 -10.37 15.07 -33.57
CA PRO A 106 -10.32 15.56 -34.97
C PRO A 106 -9.25 16.59 -35.26
N PHE A 107 -8.76 17.32 -34.26
CA PHE A 107 -7.71 18.33 -34.41
C PHE A 107 -6.30 17.78 -34.07
N ALA A 108 -6.18 16.49 -33.76
CA ALA A 108 -4.89 15.87 -33.49
C ALA A 108 -4.02 15.81 -34.76
N PRO A 109 -2.73 16.13 -34.70
CA PRO A 109 -1.84 16.04 -35.85
C PRO A 109 -1.70 14.61 -36.37
N HIS A 110 -1.86 14.37 -37.66
CA HIS A 110 -1.78 13.02 -38.25
C HIS A 110 -0.45 12.30 -38.03
N TRP A 111 0.64 13.04 -37.82
CA TRP A 111 1.96 12.46 -37.55
C TRP A 111 2.13 11.99 -36.10
N LEU A 112 1.19 12.32 -35.20
CA LEU A 112 1.22 11.96 -33.77
C LEU A 112 0.00 11.10 -33.41
N GLN A 113 -0.16 9.97 -34.12
CA GLN A 113 -1.30 9.06 -33.94
C GLN A 113 -0.93 7.75 -33.22
N SER A 114 0.30 7.63 -32.71
CA SER A 114 0.72 6.45 -31.95
C SER A 114 0.27 6.56 -30.50
N GLN A 115 -0.73 5.78 -30.10
CA GLN A 115 -1.22 5.73 -28.71
C GLN A 115 -0.09 5.35 -27.73
N MET A 116 0.75 4.37 -28.11
CA MET A 116 1.91 3.96 -27.32
C MET A 116 2.87 5.12 -27.07
N LEU A 117 3.24 5.86 -28.11
CA LEU A 117 4.18 6.99 -27.97
C LEU A 117 3.62 8.08 -27.06
N ILE A 118 2.34 8.45 -27.23
CA ILE A 118 1.70 9.47 -26.41
C ILE A 118 1.59 9.01 -24.96
N THR A 119 1.23 7.74 -24.72
CA THR A 119 1.18 7.17 -23.36
C THR A 119 2.54 7.29 -22.66
N LEU A 120 3.64 6.93 -23.36
CA LEU A 120 5.00 7.03 -22.80
C LEU A 120 5.40 8.49 -22.55
N LEU A 121 5.01 9.42 -23.43
CA LEU A 121 5.25 10.86 -23.23
C LEU A 121 4.49 11.40 -22.01
N LEU A 122 3.23 11.01 -21.82
CA LEU A 122 2.42 11.41 -20.66
C LEU A 122 3.01 10.86 -19.35
N LEU A 123 3.44 9.60 -19.33
CA LEU A 123 4.12 9.01 -18.17
C LEU A 123 5.45 9.70 -17.88
N THR A 124 6.22 10.06 -18.93
CA THR A 124 7.47 10.83 -18.79
C THR A 124 7.21 12.22 -18.20
N ALA A 125 6.19 12.92 -18.69
CA ALA A 125 5.80 14.23 -18.17
C ALA A 125 5.36 14.15 -16.71
N LEU A 126 4.55 13.13 -16.35
CA LEU A 126 4.15 12.86 -14.98
C LEU A 126 5.35 12.67 -14.07
N SER A 127 6.30 11.83 -14.48
CA SER A 127 7.51 11.55 -13.70
C SER A 127 8.40 12.80 -13.56
N ALA A 128 8.54 13.60 -14.61
CA ALA A 128 9.30 14.85 -14.56
C ALA A 128 8.70 15.87 -13.57
N ILE A 129 7.37 15.93 -13.47
CA ILE A 129 6.67 16.76 -12.48
C ILE A 129 6.99 16.29 -11.06
N PHE A 130 6.97 14.99 -10.80
CA PHE A 130 7.29 14.44 -9.47
C PHE A 130 8.75 14.60 -9.08
N LEU A 131 9.69 14.50 -10.04
CA LEU A 131 11.12 14.73 -9.81
C LEU A 131 11.43 16.20 -9.44
N ARG A 132 10.62 17.17 -9.94
CA ARG A 132 10.74 18.59 -9.61
C ARG A 132 10.07 18.97 -8.28
N GLY A 133 9.18 18.13 -7.77
CA GLY A 133 8.42 18.35 -6.53
C GLY A 133 6.96 18.72 -6.78
N PHE A 134 6.07 17.87 -6.33
CA PHE A 134 4.60 17.91 -6.62
C PHE A 134 3.79 18.73 -5.60
N LYS A 135 4.32 19.78 -4.98
CA LYS A 135 3.60 20.48 -3.88
C LYS A 135 2.48 21.43 -4.33
N GLU A 136 2.50 21.95 -5.55
CA GLU A 136 1.62 23.05 -6.00
C GLU A 136 0.35 22.62 -6.77
N ALA A 137 0.24 21.34 -7.13
CA ALA A 137 -0.81 20.85 -8.04
C ALA A 137 -2.18 20.63 -7.40
N ILE A 138 -2.30 20.67 -6.06
CA ILE A 138 -3.56 20.34 -5.36
C ILE A 138 -4.67 21.36 -5.66
N GLY A 139 -4.33 22.64 -5.76
CA GLY A 139 -5.30 23.69 -6.09
C GLY A 139 -5.86 23.57 -7.50
N ILE A 140 -5.00 23.23 -8.46
CA ILE A 140 -5.36 23.02 -9.86
C ILE A 140 -6.31 21.82 -10.01
N ALA A 141 -6.07 20.73 -9.28
CA ALA A 141 -6.93 19.55 -9.31
C ALA A 141 -8.39 19.85 -8.94
N VAL A 142 -8.65 20.79 -8.01
CA VAL A 142 -10.03 21.23 -7.67
C VAL A 142 -10.75 21.82 -8.84
N VAL A 143 -10.08 22.74 -9.52
CA VAL A 143 -10.65 23.46 -10.68
C VAL A 143 -10.90 22.49 -11.82
N LEU A 144 -9.94 21.60 -12.10
CA LEU A 144 -10.06 20.59 -13.16
C LEU A 144 -11.23 19.62 -12.91
N VAL A 145 -11.38 19.10 -11.68
CA VAL A 145 -12.54 18.26 -11.31
C VAL A 145 -13.85 19.02 -11.52
N GLY A 146 -13.91 20.28 -11.09
CA GLY A 146 -15.10 21.13 -11.27
C GLY A 146 -15.45 21.31 -12.75
N ILE A 147 -14.47 21.62 -13.59
CA ILE A 147 -14.66 21.77 -15.04
C ILE A 147 -15.09 20.44 -15.67
N TYR A 148 -14.41 19.35 -15.33
CA TYR A 148 -14.71 18.02 -15.87
C TYR A 148 -16.15 17.55 -15.52
N LEU A 149 -16.56 17.71 -14.26
CA LEU A 149 -17.93 17.38 -13.85
C LEU A 149 -18.96 18.29 -14.50
N ALA A 150 -18.67 19.58 -14.68
CA ALA A 150 -19.55 20.51 -15.39
C ALA A 150 -19.71 20.12 -16.86
N LEU A 151 -18.63 19.76 -17.55
CA LEU A 151 -18.68 19.28 -18.93
C LEU A 151 -19.47 17.97 -19.06
N ASN A 152 -19.23 17.01 -18.13
CA ASN A 152 -20.02 15.78 -18.08
C ASN A 152 -21.51 16.06 -17.84
N ALA A 153 -21.86 17.02 -16.98
CA ALA A 153 -23.24 17.41 -16.74
C ALA A 153 -23.89 17.99 -18.01
N VAL A 154 -23.16 18.84 -18.77
CA VAL A 154 -23.64 19.39 -20.03
C VAL A 154 -23.88 18.28 -21.05
N VAL A 155 -22.89 17.41 -21.31
CA VAL A 155 -23.02 16.30 -22.26
C VAL A 155 -24.17 15.38 -21.87
N THR A 156 -24.25 15.00 -20.59
CA THR A 156 -25.32 14.12 -20.09
C THR A 156 -26.69 14.75 -20.22
N THR A 157 -26.82 16.05 -19.94
CA THR A 157 -28.10 16.78 -20.06
C THR A 157 -28.54 16.87 -21.51
N VAL A 158 -27.63 17.19 -22.45
CA VAL A 158 -27.93 17.24 -23.89
C VAL A 158 -28.31 15.85 -24.40
N ALA A 159 -27.56 14.81 -24.02
CA ALA A 159 -27.85 13.43 -24.39
C ALA A 159 -29.22 12.94 -23.86
N LEU A 160 -29.56 13.29 -22.60
CA LEU A 160 -30.89 13.03 -22.05
C LEU A 160 -31.98 13.78 -22.81
N GLY A 161 -31.74 15.02 -23.18
CA GLY A 161 -32.62 15.81 -24.04
C GLY A 161 -32.87 15.13 -25.38
N GLU A 162 -31.85 14.51 -25.99
CA GLU A 162 -31.95 13.76 -27.22
C GLU A 162 -32.77 12.47 -27.07
N VAL A 163 -32.58 11.76 -25.96
CA VAL A 163 -33.44 10.59 -25.62
C VAL A 163 -34.90 11.00 -25.48
N LEU A 164 -35.18 12.16 -24.87
CA LEU A 164 -36.55 12.68 -24.72
C LEU A 164 -37.17 13.12 -26.06
N ARG A 165 -36.36 13.60 -27.02
CA ARG A 165 -36.81 13.93 -28.39
C ARG A 165 -37.11 12.68 -29.21
N HIS A 166 -36.51 11.54 -28.88
CA HIS A 166 -36.71 10.27 -29.57
C HIS A 166 -37.32 9.23 -28.60
N PRO A 167 -38.59 9.39 -28.19
CA PRO A 167 -39.22 8.57 -27.15
C PRO A 167 -39.38 7.08 -27.54
N HIS A 168 -39.22 6.74 -28.81
CA HIS A 168 -39.25 5.36 -29.32
C HIS A 168 -38.02 4.53 -28.86
N LEU A 169 -36.89 5.16 -28.54
CA LEU A 169 -35.67 4.48 -28.09
C LEU A 169 -35.88 3.64 -26.82
N ILE A 170 -36.68 4.14 -25.87
CA ILE A 170 -36.93 3.43 -24.61
C ILE A 170 -37.73 2.14 -24.79
N PRO A 171 -38.87 2.17 -25.52
CA PRO A 171 -39.62 0.94 -25.86
C PRO A 171 -38.83 -0.06 -26.71
N GLU A 172 -38.00 0.43 -27.65
CA GLU A 172 -37.14 -0.42 -28.48
C GLU A 172 -36.09 -1.11 -27.63
N TRP A 173 -35.38 -0.36 -26.78
CA TRP A 173 -34.43 -0.92 -25.83
C TRP A 173 -35.09 -1.96 -24.91
N LYS A 174 -36.28 -1.65 -24.35
CA LYS A 174 -37.01 -2.61 -23.51
C LYS A 174 -37.35 -3.89 -24.28
N ARG A 175 -37.86 -3.79 -25.51
CA ARG A 175 -38.16 -4.96 -26.33
C ARG A 175 -36.91 -5.81 -26.59
N ALA A 176 -35.84 -5.19 -27.01
CA ALA A 176 -34.58 -5.87 -27.26
C ALA A 176 -34.02 -6.53 -25.97
N LEU A 177 -34.10 -5.82 -24.84
CA LEU A 177 -33.64 -6.32 -23.53
C LEU A 177 -34.44 -7.56 -23.09
N PHE A 178 -35.79 -7.52 -23.17
CA PHE A 178 -36.65 -8.65 -22.80
C PHE A 178 -36.57 -9.80 -23.81
N ALA A 179 -36.20 -9.52 -25.06
CA ALA A 179 -35.93 -10.57 -26.03
C ALA A 179 -34.67 -11.38 -25.69
N GLN A 180 -33.65 -10.73 -25.19
CA GLN A 180 -32.42 -11.38 -24.76
C GLN A 180 -32.53 -11.98 -23.34
N HIS A 181 -33.26 -11.32 -22.44
CA HIS A 181 -33.37 -11.66 -21.02
C HIS A 181 -34.86 -11.63 -20.59
N PRO A 182 -35.59 -12.74 -20.71
CA PRO A 182 -37.04 -12.75 -20.53
C PRO A 182 -37.53 -12.42 -19.12
N THR A 183 -36.69 -12.58 -18.09
CA THR A 183 -37.10 -12.39 -16.69
C THR A 183 -36.26 -11.33 -15.98
N VAL A 184 -36.89 -10.48 -15.17
CA VAL A 184 -36.24 -9.47 -14.36
C VAL A 184 -35.23 -10.09 -13.37
N LEU A 185 -35.59 -11.25 -12.80
CA LEU A 185 -34.70 -11.97 -11.88
C LEU A 185 -33.43 -12.47 -12.59
N GLY A 186 -33.57 -12.94 -13.84
CA GLY A 186 -32.46 -13.31 -14.72
C GLY A 186 -31.55 -12.11 -15.03
N MET A 187 -32.13 -10.95 -15.34
CA MET A 187 -31.39 -9.71 -15.59
C MET A 187 -30.54 -9.31 -14.37
N ILE A 188 -31.13 -9.36 -13.17
CA ILE A 188 -30.41 -9.08 -11.91
C ILE A 188 -29.32 -10.13 -11.69
N GLY A 189 -29.61 -11.42 -11.87
CA GLY A 189 -28.64 -12.51 -11.72
C GLY A 189 -27.42 -12.35 -12.63
N ILE A 190 -27.67 -12.07 -13.93
CA ILE A 190 -26.62 -11.83 -14.92
C ILE A 190 -25.82 -10.55 -14.55
N SER A 191 -26.52 -9.47 -14.13
CA SER A 191 -25.84 -8.24 -13.70
C SER A 191 -24.94 -8.45 -12.49
N LEU A 192 -25.32 -9.34 -11.56
CA LEU A 192 -24.48 -9.74 -10.44
C LEU A 192 -23.25 -10.56 -10.89
N LEU A 193 -23.41 -11.42 -11.89
CA LEU A 193 -22.31 -12.16 -12.51
C LEU A 193 -21.34 -11.24 -13.27
N LEU A 194 -21.87 -10.20 -13.92
CA LEU A 194 -21.07 -9.22 -14.66
C LEU A 194 -20.43 -8.15 -13.76
N PHE A 195 -20.87 -8.05 -12.49
CA PHE A 195 -20.39 -7.03 -11.56
C PHE A 195 -18.85 -6.97 -11.42
N PRO A 196 -18.09 -8.10 -11.40
CA PRO A 196 -16.64 -8.03 -11.36
C PRO A 196 -16.01 -7.22 -12.49
N LYS A 197 -16.58 -7.29 -13.70
CA LYS A 197 -16.12 -6.53 -14.88
C LYS A 197 -16.34 -5.02 -14.74
N LEU A 198 -17.31 -4.62 -13.91
CA LEU A 198 -17.62 -3.23 -13.60
C LEU A 198 -16.90 -2.71 -12.35
N ALA A 199 -16.12 -3.56 -11.66
CA ALA A 199 -15.50 -3.24 -10.39
C ALA A 199 -14.49 -2.08 -10.46
N LEU A 200 -14.02 -1.71 -11.66
CA LEU A 200 -13.27 -0.47 -11.91
C LEU A 200 -13.99 0.78 -11.37
N GLY A 201 -15.31 0.80 -11.42
CA GLY A 201 -16.12 1.86 -10.82
C GLY A 201 -16.04 1.96 -9.29
N LEU A 202 -15.35 1.04 -8.62
CA LEU A 202 -15.03 1.08 -7.19
C LEU A 202 -13.62 1.63 -6.90
N SER A 203 -12.84 1.95 -7.94
CA SER A 203 -11.54 2.59 -7.78
C SER A 203 -11.67 3.89 -6.96
N GLY A 204 -10.57 4.46 -6.54
CA GLY A 204 -10.61 5.72 -5.81
C GLY A 204 -10.99 5.62 -4.33
N PHE A 205 -11.63 4.55 -3.84
CA PHE A 205 -11.84 4.37 -2.40
C PHE A 205 -10.52 4.09 -1.67
N GLU A 206 -9.70 3.19 -2.19
CA GLU A 206 -8.37 2.88 -1.61
C GLU A 206 -7.43 4.07 -1.77
N THR A 207 -7.36 4.67 -2.98
CA THR A 207 -6.60 5.90 -3.24
C THR A 207 -7.05 7.02 -2.31
N GLY A 208 -8.38 7.15 -2.09
CA GLY A 208 -8.97 8.13 -1.17
C GLY A 208 -8.51 7.96 0.28
N VAL A 209 -8.24 6.74 0.73
CA VAL A 209 -7.67 6.47 2.05
C VAL A 209 -6.14 6.59 2.03
N ALA A 210 -5.46 6.14 0.97
CA ALA A 210 -4.01 6.21 0.85
C ALA A 210 -3.47 7.63 0.90
N VAL A 211 -4.16 8.60 0.28
CA VAL A 211 -3.76 10.01 0.31
C VAL A 211 -4.37 10.81 1.48
N MET A 212 -4.98 10.13 2.46
CA MET A 212 -5.56 10.74 3.66
C MET A 212 -4.60 11.68 4.43
N PRO A 213 -3.27 11.45 4.50
CA PRO A 213 -2.33 12.40 5.11
C PRO A 213 -2.32 13.78 4.45
N LEU A 214 -2.70 13.88 3.17
CA LEU A 214 -2.76 15.13 2.42
C LEU A 214 -4.09 15.88 2.61
N ILE A 215 -5.08 15.27 3.29
CA ILE A 215 -6.38 15.90 3.55
C ILE A 215 -6.25 16.93 4.68
N ALA A 216 -6.76 18.13 4.43
CA ALA A 216 -6.74 19.22 5.40
C ALA A 216 -7.47 18.84 6.71
N GLY A 217 -6.84 19.18 7.83
CA GLY A 217 -7.38 18.99 9.18
C GLY A 217 -6.34 19.39 10.23
N THR A 218 -6.77 20.12 11.25
CA THR A 218 -5.91 20.56 12.37
C THR A 218 -5.52 19.39 13.27
N ASP A 219 -6.40 18.40 13.39
CA ASP A 219 -6.18 17.19 14.16
C ASP A 219 -6.59 15.92 13.40
N ILE A 220 -6.23 14.76 13.95
CA ILE A 220 -6.56 13.45 13.37
C ILE A 220 -8.07 13.24 13.25
N ARG A 221 -8.85 13.67 14.23
CA ARG A 221 -10.31 13.51 14.24
C ARG A 221 -10.97 14.31 13.13
N GLN A 222 -10.51 15.55 12.92
CA GLN A 222 -11.00 16.40 11.84
C GLN A 222 -10.63 15.82 10.47
N ARG A 223 -9.39 15.31 10.30
CA ARG A 223 -8.96 14.66 9.08
C ARG A 223 -9.81 13.45 8.74
N ILE A 224 -10.08 12.56 9.70
CA ILE A 224 -10.99 11.42 9.54
C ILE A 224 -12.40 11.88 9.12
N ARG A 225 -12.94 12.92 9.74
CA ARG A 225 -14.26 13.47 9.41
C ARG A 225 -14.29 14.01 7.98
N ASN A 226 -13.27 14.75 7.59
CA ASN A 226 -13.15 15.31 6.25
C ASN A 226 -13.02 14.22 5.19
N THR A 227 -12.22 13.18 5.44
CA THR A 227 -12.11 12.00 4.55
C THR A 227 -13.46 11.31 4.39
N ARG A 228 -14.20 11.08 5.47
CA ARG A 228 -15.53 10.44 5.40
C ARG A 228 -16.55 11.27 4.61
N LYS A 229 -16.50 12.61 4.73
CA LYS A 229 -17.33 13.52 3.94
C LYS A 229 -16.94 13.45 2.47
N LEU A 230 -15.64 13.46 2.17
CA LEU A 230 -15.11 13.36 0.82
C LEU A 230 -15.60 12.07 0.13
N LEU A 231 -15.35 10.90 0.76
CA LEU A 231 -15.77 9.60 0.22
C LEU A 231 -17.28 9.55 -0.04
N MET A 232 -18.09 10.08 0.88
CA MET A 232 -19.55 10.13 0.70
C MET A 232 -19.97 11.03 -0.46
N THR A 233 -19.42 12.26 -0.52
CA THR A 233 -19.78 13.22 -1.58
C THR A 233 -19.34 12.68 -2.95
N ALA A 234 -18.13 12.15 -3.05
CA ALA A 234 -17.63 11.57 -4.29
C ALA A 234 -18.48 10.37 -4.72
N ALA A 235 -18.81 9.44 -3.81
CA ALA A 235 -19.62 8.26 -4.13
C ALA A 235 -21.04 8.64 -4.61
N VAL A 236 -21.68 9.63 -3.98
CA VAL A 236 -23.03 10.07 -4.39
C VAL A 236 -22.98 10.73 -5.77
N ILE A 237 -22.04 11.67 -6.00
CA ILE A 237 -21.91 12.35 -7.30
C ILE A 237 -21.63 11.31 -8.40
N MET A 238 -20.67 10.41 -8.18
CA MET A 238 -20.35 9.36 -9.16
C MET A 238 -21.51 8.43 -9.43
N SER A 239 -22.25 8.03 -8.40
CA SER A 239 -23.43 7.16 -8.56
C SER A 239 -24.48 7.79 -9.47
N ILE A 240 -24.72 9.09 -9.34
CA ILE A 240 -25.66 9.83 -10.21
C ILE A 240 -25.14 9.85 -11.64
N PHE A 241 -23.88 10.25 -11.85
CA PHE A 241 -23.30 10.32 -13.19
C PHE A 241 -23.24 8.94 -13.87
N LEU A 242 -22.78 7.90 -13.17
CA LEU A 242 -22.67 6.55 -13.71
C LEU A 242 -24.04 6.03 -14.18
N MET A 243 -25.09 6.26 -13.39
CA MET A 243 -26.46 5.85 -13.80
C MET A 243 -26.90 6.61 -15.05
N LEU A 244 -26.78 7.92 -15.07
CA LEU A 244 -27.23 8.74 -16.19
C LEU A 244 -26.42 8.45 -17.46
N THR A 245 -25.09 8.39 -17.35
CA THR A 245 -24.19 8.12 -18.48
C THR A 245 -24.40 6.72 -19.04
N SER A 246 -24.61 5.70 -18.20
CA SER A 246 -24.91 4.34 -18.64
C SER A 246 -26.22 4.27 -19.45
N VAL A 247 -27.26 5.01 -19.04
CA VAL A 247 -28.52 5.07 -19.77
C VAL A 247 -28.32 5.73 -21.12
N VAL A 248 -27.72 6.93 -21.18
CA VAL A 248 -27.58 7.67 -22.46
C VAL A 248 -26.66 6.96 -23.43
N THR A 249 -25.56 6.36 -22.96
CA THR A 249 -24.63 5.63 -23.83
C THR A 249 -25.28 4.36 -24.40
N THR A 250 -26.09 3.64 -23.61
CA THR A 250 -26.80 2.43 -24.06
C THR A 250 -27.91 2.74 -25.06
N LEU A 251 -28.58 3.90 -24.93
CA LEU A 251 -29.71 4.25 -25.81
C LEU A 251 -29.25 4.97 -27.10
N LEU A 252 -28.19 5.75 -27.07
CA LEU A 252 -27.79 6.64 -28.17
C LEU A 252 -26.63 6.12 -29.00
N ILE A 253 -25.82 5.20 -28.49
CA ILE A 253 -24.65 4.70 -29.22
C ILE A 253 -24.95 3.28 -29.73
N LYS A 254 -24.76 3.06 -31.03
CA LYS A 254 -24.93 1.74 -31.65
C LYS A 254 -23.84 0.76 -31.16
N PRO A 255 -24.18 -0.52 -30.95
CA PRO A 255 -23.22 -1.51 -30.45
C PRO A 255 -21.92 -1.63 -31.26
N GLU A 256 -22.02 -1.47 -32.60
CA GLU A 256 -20.87 -1.59 -33.50
C GLU A 256 -19.80 -0.52 -33.27
N LEU A 257 -20.21 0.64 -32.74
CA LEU A 257 -19.29 1.76 -32.45
C LEU A 257 -18.44 1.55 -31.17
N PHE A 258 -18.82 0.60 -30.33
CA PHE A 258 -18.04 0.18 -29.17
C PHE A 258 -17.00 -0.92 -29.49
N ALA A 259 -17.06 -1.50 -30.72
CA ALA A 259 -16.14 -2.53 -31.13
C ALA A 259 -14.67 -2.03 -31.02
N GLU A 260 -13.72 -2.96 -31.02
CA GLU A 260 -12.29 -2.65 -31.03
C GLU A 260 -11.95 -1.67 -32.17
N ASN A 261 -11.21 -0.61 -31.87
CA ASN A 261 -10.95 0.53 -32.76
C ASN A 261 -12.18 1.36 -33.18
N GLY A 262 -13.35 1.13 -32.60
CA GLY A 262 -14.53 1.95 -32.83
C GLY A 262 -14.44 3.34 -32.17
N PRO A 263 -15.14 4.35 -32.72
CA PRO A 263 -15.03 5.74 -32.26
C PRO A 263 -15.57 5.97 -30.85
N ALA A 264 -16.39 5.07 -30.30
CA ALA A 264 -16.93 5.13 -28.94
C ALA A 264 -16.21 4.18 -27.97
N ASN A 265 -15.27 3.33 -28.44
CA ASN A 265 -14.52 2.42 -27.59
C ASN A 265 -13.69 3.22 -26.57
N GLY A 266 -13.84 2.93 -25.28
CA GLY A 266 -13.21 3.65 -24.17
C GLY A 266 -13.62 5.12 -24.00
N ARG A 267 -14.35 5.72 -24.99
CA ARG A 267 -14.62 7.16 -25.11
C ARG A 267 -16.10 7.50 -25.29
N ALA A 268 -16.99 6.71 -24.77
CA ALA A 268 -18.43 6.81 -25.03
C ALA A 268 -19.00 8.22 -24.80
N MET A 269 -18.62 8.90 -23.71
CA MET A 269 -19.09 10.26 -23.42
C MET A 269 -18.45 11.32 -24.33
N ALA A 270 -17.18 11.17 -24.68
CA ALA A 270 -16.50 12.07 -25.65
C ALA A 270 -17.15 11.92 -27.05
N TYR A 271 -17.47 10.69 -27.45
CA TYR A 271 -18.20 10.44 -28.70
C TYR A 271 -19.54 11.21 -28.74
N LEU A 272 -20.35 11.11 -27.67
CA LEU A 272 -21.59 11.89 -27.57
C LEU A 272 -21.36 13.40 -27.56
N ALA A 273 -20.29 13.88 -26.93
CA ALA A 273 -19.92 15.29 -26.94
C ALA A 273 -19.61 15.79 -28.34
N HIS A 274 -18.81 15.05 -29.12
CA HIS A 274 -18.52 15.39 -30.52
C HIS A 274 -19.76 15.32 -31.40
N GLN A 275 -20.61 14.31 -31.23
CA GLN A 275 -21.78 14.07 -32.03
C GLN A 275 -22.87 15.13 -31.83
N TYR A 276 -23.18 15.49 -30.58
CA TYR A 276 -24.32 16.37 -30.29
C TYR A 276 -23.94 17.83 -29.98
N LEU A 277 -22.71 18.13 -29.61
CA LEU A 277 -22.25 19.47 -29.27
C LEU A 277 -21.17 20.00 -30.24
N GLY A 278 -20.81 19.17 -31.23
CA GLY A 278 -19.84 19.51 -32.28
C GLY A 278 -18.38 19.37 -31.86
N ASN A 279 -17.49 19.42 -32.86
CA ASN A 279 -16.07 19.12 -32.68
C ASN A 279 -15.33 20.10 -31.73
N ALA A 280 -15.72 21.36 -31.69
CA ALA A 280 -15.10 22.34 -30.80
C ALA A 280 -15.36 22.01 -29.34
N PHE A 281 -16.62 21.74 -28.97
CA PHE A 281 -16.97 21.34 -27.61
C PHE A 281 -16.40 19.97 -27.26
N GLY A 282 -16.48 18.99 -28.18
CA GLY A 282 -15.89 17.67 -28.02
C GLY A 282 -14.39 17.74 -27.71
N THR A 283 -13.66 18.64 -28.39
CA THR A 283 -12.23 18.85 -28.11
C THR A 283 -11.99 19.44 -26.70
N VAL A 284 -12.80 20.39 -26.26
CA VAL A 284 -12.72 20.90 -24.88
C VAL A 284 -12.98 19.78 -23.88
N TYR A 285 -13.93 18.88 -24.18
CA TYR A 285 -14.21 17.71 -23.38
C TYR A 285 -13.02 16.74 -23.35
N ASP A 286 -12.41 16.41 -24.51
CA ASP A 286 -11.22 15.56 -24.61
C ASP A 286 -10.06 16.13 -23.81
N VAL A 287 -9.75 17.43 -23.96
CA VAL A 287 -8.69 18.11 -23.21
C VAL A 287 -8.94 18.02 -21.70
N SER A 288 -10.18 18.25 -21.27
CA SER A 288 -10.55 18.12 -19.86
C SER A 288 -10.39 16.69 -19.35
N THR A 289 -10.73 15.68 -20.18
CA THR A 289 -10.55 14.26 -19.85
C THR A 289 -9.08 13.88 -19.78
N ILE A 290 -8.26 14.31 -20.73
CA ILE A 290 -6.79 14.11 -20.69
C ILE A 290 -6.19 14.68 -19.40
N LEU A 291 -6.60 15.88 -19.03
CA LEU A 291 -6.08 16.54 -17.82
C LEU A 291 -6.51 15.79 -16.54
N ILE A 292 -7.77 15.38 -16.42
CA ILE A 292 -8.21 14.65 -15.22
C ILE A 292 -7.53 13.27 -15.12
N LEU A 293 -7.33 12.57 -16.24
CA LEU A 293 -6.61 11.30 -16.29
C LEU A 293 -5.13 11.47 -15.91
N ALA A 294 -4.47 12.53 -16.38
CA ALA A 294 -3.09 12.85 -15.97
C ALA A 294 -3.00 13.07 -14.44
N PHE A 295 -3.98 13.74 -13.86
CA PHE A 295 -4.06 13.94 -12.41
C PHE A 295 -4.45 12.65 -11.65
N ALA A 296 -5.22 11.74 -12.25
CA ALA A 296 -5.47 10.41 -11.68
C ALA A 296 -4.16 9.61 -11.58
N GLY A 297 -3.36 9.58 -12.64
CA GLY A 297 -2.02 9.02 -12.61
C GLY A 297 -1.11 9.68 -11.56
N ALA A 298 -1.21 11.00 -11.40
CA ALA A 298 -0.48 11.73 -10.36
C ALA A 298 -0.92 11.33 -8.94
N SER A 299 -2.20 11.09 -8.72
CA SER A 299 -2.71 10.63 -7.42
C SER A 299 -2.23 9.23 -7.09
N ALA A 300 -2.16 8.34 -8.07
CA ALA A 300 -1.62 7.00 -7.93
C ALA A 300 -0.12 7.01 -7.59
N MET A 301 0.69 7.83 -8.28
CA MET A 301 2.10 8.03 -7.96
C MET A 301 2.29 8.57 -6.53
N ALA A 302 1.49 9.54 -6.11
CA ALA A 302 1.52 10.07 -4.75
C ALA A 302 1.14 9.00 -3.71
N GLY A 303 0.18 8.13 -4.03
CA GLY A 303 -0.20 6.98 -3.22
C GLY A 303 0.96 6.01 -3.00
N LEU A 304 1.67 5.62 -4.07
CA LEU A 304 2.85 4.77 -4.01
C LEU A 304 3.98 5.37 -3.18
N LEU A 305 4.29 6.66 -3.42
CA LEU A 305 5.32 7.39 -2.68
C LEU A 305 4.99 7.58 -1.19
N ASN A 306 3.71 7.51 -0.83
CA ASN A 306 3.28 7.51 0.56
C ASN A 306 3.31 6.12 1.19
N LEU A 307 2.97 5.07 0.42
CA LEU A 307 2.76 3.72 0.92
C LEU A 307 4.09 2.96 1.07
N ILE A 308 4.90 2.90 0.02
CA ILE A 308 6.13 2.09 -0.03
C ILE A 308 7.17 2.51 1.03
N PRO A 309 7.54 3.81 1.16
CA PRO A 309 8.52 4.22 2.16
C PRO A 309 8.11 3.98 3.62
N ARG A 310 6.82 3.91 3.88
CA ARG A 310 6.31 3.70 5.24
C ARG A 310 6.40 2.27 5.74
N TYR A 311 6.34 1.30 4.82
CA TYR A 311 6.33 -0.11 5.19
C TYR A 311 7.69 -0.77 5.01
N LEU A 312 8.24 -0.72 3.81
CA LEU A 312 9.40 -1.55 3.48
C LEU A 312 10.67 -1.16 4.25
N PRO A 313 11.08 0.13 4.33
CA PRO A 313 12.27 0.52 5.09
C PRO A 313 12.14 0.28 6.59
N ARG A 314 10.97 0.62 7.16
CA ARG A 314 10.68 0.42 8.59
C ARG A 314 10.75 -1.05 9.03
N LEU A 315 10.44 -1.97 8.11
CA LEU A 315 10.54 -3.40 8.36
C LEU A 315 11.91 -3.98 7.98
N GLY A 316 12.87 -3.13 7.58
CA GLY A 316 14.18 -3.54 7.06
C GLY A 316 14.08 -4.23 5.70
N MET A 317 12.95 -4.10 5.02
CA MET A 317 12.61 -4.80 3.79
C MET A 317 12.87 -3.95 2.52
N ALA A 318 13.50 -2.81 2.67
CA ALA A 318 14.03 -2.01 1.56
C ALA A 318 15.30 -1.30 1.98
N PRO A 319 16.19 -0.99 1.01
CA PRO A 319 17.36 -0.16 1.25
C PRO A 319 16.96 1.26 1.69
N GLU A 320 17.88 1.98 2.34
CA GLU A 320 17.62 3.34 2.83
C GLU A 320 17.26 4.34 1.73
N TRP A 321 17.80 4.16 0.51
CA TRP A 321 17.44 5.02 -0.63
C TRP A 321 15.94 4.98 -0.96
N ALA A 322 15.21 3.92 -0.56
CA ALA A 322 13.76 3.82 -0.73
C ALA A 322 12.98 4.79 0.18
N LEU A 323 13.63 5.47 1.12
CA LEU A 323 13.06 6.61 1.84
C LEU A 323 13.02 7.89 0.99
N ALA A 324 13.86 7.99 -0.03
CA ALA A 324 13.93 9.13 -0.92
C ALA A 324 12.92 9.02 -2.06
N SER A 325 12.13 10.08 -2.28
CA SER A 325 11.08 10.08 -3.31
C SER A 325 11.64 9.99 -4.73
N ARG A 326 12.75 10.66 -5.03
CA ARG A 326 13.30 10.72 -6.40
C ARG A 326 13.71 9.36 -6.98
N PRO A 327 14.49 8.52 -6.29
CA PRO A 327 14.80 7.18 -6.79
C PRO A 327 13.55 6.32 -6.99
N LEU A 328 12.57 6.41 -6.09
CA LEU A 328 11.32 5.67 -6.22
C LEU A 328 10.51 6.09 -7.44
N VAL A 329 10.44 7.40 -7.76
CA VAL A 329 9.78 7.88 -8.98
C VAL A 329 10.40 7.24 -10.22
N LEU A 330 11.75 7.16 -10.30
CA LEU A 330 12.44 6.52 -11.43
C LEU A 330 12.13 5.03 -11.54
N VAL A 331 12.10 4.33 -10.40
CA VAL A 331 11.73 2.91 -10.35
C VAL A 331 10.28 2.70 -10.82
N PHE A 332 9.34 3.48 -10.30
CA PHE A 332 7.93 3.37 -10.68
C PHE A 332 7.70 3.74 -12.15
N MET A 333 8.44 4.73 -12.67
CA MET A 333 8.41 5.08 -14.09
C MET A 333 8.91 3.93 -14.98
N ALA A 334 10.05 3.29 -14.61
CA ALA A 334 10.57 2.15 -15.37
C ALA A 334 9.57 0.99 -15.38
N VAL A 335 8.93 0.71 -14.23
CA VAL A 335 7.88 -0.30 -14.11
C VAL A 335 6.65 0.09 -14.93
N ALA A 336 6.21 1.34 -14.89
CA ALA A 336 5.07 1.82 -15.66
C ALA A 336 5.32 1.70 -17.18
N PHE A 337 6.53 2.02 -17.65
CA PHE A 337 6.91 1.80 -19.04
C PHE A 337 6.86 0.34 -19.44
N PHE A 338 7.41 -0.54 -18.60
CA PHE A 338 7.37 -1.98 -18.83
C PHE A 338 5.93 -2.51 -18.91
N VAL A 339 5.07 -2.10 -17.99
CA VAL A 339 3.63 -2.47 -17.98
C VAL A 339 2.93 -1.93 -19.22
N THR A 340 3.14 -0.67 -19.58
CA THR A 340 2.57 -0.06 -20.80
C THR A 340 2.95 -0.84 -22.05
N TYR A 341 4.24 -1.22 -22.16
CA TYR A 341 4.73 -2.03 -23.27
C TYR A 341 4.12 -3.44 -23.31
N MET A 342 4.00 -4.11 -22.14
CA MET A 342 3.41 -5.45 -22.05
C MET A 342 1.93 -5.49 -22.47
N PHE A 343 1.18 -4.42 -22.23
CA PHE A 343 -0.23 -4.31 -22.58
C PHE A 343 -0.47 -3.59 -23.91
N ASP A 344 0.59 -3.22 -24.63
CA ASP A 344 0.50 -2.44 -25.87
C ASP A 344 -0.34 -1.15 -25.72
N ALA A 345 -0.29 -0.53 -24.52
CA ALA A 345 -1.12 0.61 -24.14
C ALA A 345 -2.65 0.39 -24.29
N ASP A 346 -3.11 -0.87 -24.31
CA ASP A 346 -4.51 -1.21 -24.40
C ASP A 346 -5.22 -0.96 -23.06
N VAL A 347 -6.30 -0.16 -23.09
CA VAL A 347 -7.05 0.27 -21.91
C VAL A 347 -7.89 -0.89 -21.33
N ASP A 348 -8.51 -1.72 -22.18
CA ASP A 348 -9.39 -2.81 -21.76
C ASP A 348 -8.58 -3.94 -21.12
N ALA A 349 -7.43 -4.28 -21.71
CA ALA A 349 -6.53 -5.29 -21.16
C ALA A 349 -5.98 -4.86 -19.79
N GLN A 350 -5.57 -3.60 -19.66
CA GLN A 350 -5.13 -3.03 -18.37
C GLN A 350 -6.27 -2.97 -17.35
N GLY A 351 -7.48 -2.64 -17.78
CA GLY A 351 -8.68 -2.62 -16.95
C GLY A 351 -8.98 -3.96 -16.26
N GLY A 352 -8.75 -5.07 -16.97
CA GLY A 352 -8.90 -6.42 -16.40
C GLY A 352 -7.91 -6.71 -15.27
N ALA A 353 -6.66 -6.32 -15.45
CA ALA A 353 -5.62 -6.47 -14.42
C ALA A 353 -5.86 -5.55 -13.22
N TYR A 354 -6.30 -4.32 -13.47
CA TYR A 354 -6.65 -3.34 -12.46
C TYR A 354 -7.77 -3.81 -11.53
N ALA A 355 -8.85 -4.38 -12.09
CA ALA A 355 -9.97 -4.89 -11.31
C ALA A 355 -9.54 -5.91 -10.25
N THR A 356 -8.53 -6.76 -10.54
CA THR A 356 -8.00 -7.73 -9.58
C THR A 356 -7.35 -7.04 -8.37
N GLY A 357 -6.52 -6.02 -8.59
CA GLY A 357 -5.88 -5.24 -7.53
C GLY A 357 -6.90 -4.58 -6.61
N VAL A 358 -7.82 -3.82 -7.19
CA VAL A 358 -8.92 -3.14 -6.47
C VAL A 358 -9.74 -4.12 -5.63
N LEU A 359 -10.18 -5.23 -6.23
CA LEU A 359 -11.04 -6.20 -5.54
C LEU A 359 -10.33 -6.92 -4.40
N VAL A 360 -9.06 -7.28 -4.53
CA VAL A 360 -8.28 -7.88 -3.45
C VAL A 360 -8.12 -6.90 -2.29
N LEU A 361 -7.82 -5.63 -2.57
CA LEU A 361 -7.69 -4.60 -1.53
C LEU A 361 -9.01 -4.33 -0.81
N ILE A 362 -10.13 -4.22 -1.54
CA ILE A 362 -11.46 -4.06 -0.94
C ILE A 362 -11.83 -5.27 -0.10
N THR A 363 -11.57 -6.49 -0.60
CA THR A 363 -11.84 -7.73 0.14
C THR A 363 -11.00 -7.79 1.41
N SER A 364 -9.72 -7.43 1.35
CA SER A 364 -8.84 -7.36 2.51
C SER A 364 -9.34 -6.36 3.55
N ALA A 365 -9.82 -5.20 3.11
CA ALA A 365 -10.44 -4.19 3.94
C ALA A 365 -11.71 -4.70 4.63
N ALA A 366 -12.55 -5.44 3.89
CA ALA A 366 -13.79 -6.02 4.42
C ALA A 366 -13.48 -7.07 5.50
N VAL A 367 -12.52 -7.96 5.25
CA VAL A 367 -12.05 -8.94 6.23
C VAL A 367 -11.49 -8.25 7.48
N ALA A 368 -10.63 -7.24 7.32
CA ALA A 368 -10.05 -6.48 8.42
C ALA A 368 -11.12 -5.83 9.31
N VAL A 369 -12.15 -5.25 8.68
CA VAL A 369 -13.27 -4.65 9.40
C VAL A 369 -14.09 -5.69 10.16
N VAL A 370 -14.39 -6.86 9.57
CA VAL A 370 -15.11 -7.95 10.25
C VAL A 370 -14.35 -8.44 11.47
N ILE A 371 -13.04 -8.65 11.36
CA ILE A 371 -12.19 -9.09 12.49
C ILE A 371 -12.16 -8.00 13.58
N SER A 372 -11.99 -6.73 13.20
CA SER A 372 -11.91 -5.61 14.14
C SER A 372 -13.21 -5.36 14.94
N LEU A 373 -14.35 -5.82 14.43
CA LEU A 373 -15.66 -5.65 15.07
C LEU A 373 -15.91 -6.63 16.24
N GLY A 374 -15.18 -7.74 16.29
CA GLY A 374 -15.39 -8.78 17.30
C GLY A 374 -16.84 -9.28 17.32
N LYS A 375 -17.47 -9.33 18.52
CA LYS A 375 -18.84 -9.86 18.73
C LYS A 375 -19.97 -8.82 18.57
N ARG A 376 -19.72 -7.65 18.01
CA ARG A 376 -20.75 -6.59 17.85
C ARG A 376 -21.82 -6.98 16.82
N LYS A 377 -23.10 -6.65 17.05
CA LYS A 377 -24.23 -6.97 16.12
C LYS A 377 -23.99 -6.50 14.67
N ARG A 378 -23.33 -5.37 14.48
CA ARG A 378 -22.98 -4.87 13.14
C ARG A 378 -22.04 -5.76 12.33
N ARG A 379 -21.37 -6.74 12.98
CA ARG A 379 -20.48 -7.69 12.32
C ARG A 379 -21.19 -8.48 11.20
N TYR A 380 -22.44 -8.88 11.41
CA TYR A 380 -23.19 -9.66 10.41
C TYR A 380 -23.40 -8.92 9.09
N ALA A 381 -23.69 -7.60 9.13
CA ALA A 381 -23.79 -6.80 7.91
C ALA A 381 -22.45 -6.73 7.17
N TYR A 382 -21.33 -6.54 7.89
CA TYR A 382 -20.00 -6.54 7.27
C TYR A 382 -19.56 -7.94 6.82
N MET A 383 -20.02 -9.02 7.43
CA MET A 383 -19.82 -10.39 6.93
C MET A 383 -20.51 -10.60 5.58
N LEU A 384 -21.74 -10.09 5.40
CA LEU A 384 -22.42 -10.12 4.12
C LEU A 384 -21.64 -9.32 3.05
N ILE A 385 -21.21 -8.11 3.38
CA ILE A 385 -20.36 -7.28 2.51
C ILE A 385 -19.08 -8.04 2.12
N THR A 386 -18.43 -8.68 3.10
CA THR A 386 -17.21 -9.47 2.87
C THR A 386 -17.48 -10.66 1.94
N ALA A 387 -18.60 -11.36 2.12
CA ALA A 387 -18.98 -12.48 1.26
C ALA A 387 -19.19 -12.03 -0.19
N ILE A 388 -19.82 -10.87 -0.41
CA ILE A 388 -20.00 -10.28 -1.75
C ILE A 388 -18.63 -10.00 -2.38
N PHE A 389 -17.69 -9.35 -1.66
CA PHE A 389 -16.38 -9.04 -2.22
C PHE A 389 -15.50 -10.28 -2.41
N ILE A 390 -15.55 -11.29 -1.53
CA ILE A 390 -14.86 -12.57 -1.75
C ILE A 390 -15.37 -13.24 -3.02
N TYR A 391 -16.68 -13.34 -3.19
CA TYR A 391 -17.31 -13.87 -4.41
C TYR A 391 -16.84 -13.11 -5.65
N THR A 392 -16.93 -11.78 -5.62
CA THR A 392 -16.54 -10.91 -6.73
C THR A 392 -15.07 -11.06 -7.10
N THR A 393 -14.19 -11.11 -6.09
CA THR A 393 -12.75 -11.28 -6.27
C THR A 393 -12.43 -12.66 -6.88
N ALA A 394 -13.04 -13.71 -6.35
CA ALA A 394 -12.84 -15.08 -6.84
C ALA A 394 -13.29 -15.21 -8.31
N LEU A 395 -14.46 -14.66 -8.65
CA LEU A 395 -14.98 -14.70 -10.01
C LEU A 395 -14.12 -13.88 -10.97
N ASN A 396 -13.65 -12.69 -10.55
CA ASN A 396 -12.75 -11.88 -11.38
C ASN A 396 -11.42 -12.58 -11.66
N ILE A 397 -10.83 -13.23 -10.65
CA ILE A 397 -9.59 -14.01 -10.82
C ILE A 397 -9.80 -15.18 -11.77
N TRP A 398 -10.97 -15.84 -11.70
CA TRP A 398 -11.32 -16.95 -12.59
C TRP A 398 -11.49 -16.50 -14.05
N GLU A 399 -12.20 -15.39 -14.28
CA GLU A 399 -12.47 -14.89 -15.63
C GLU A 399 -11.27 -14.15 -16.25
N ARG A 400 -10.45 -13.48 -15.45
CA ARG A 400 -9.31 -12.64 -15.89
C ARG A 400 -8.04 -12.95 -15.09
N PRO A 401 -7.39 -14.10 -15.36
CA PRO A 401 -6.20 -14.51 -14.61
C PRO A 401 -4.97 -13.62 -14.85
N GLU A 402 -4.97 -12.77 -15.89
CA GLU A 402 -3.87 -11.86 -16.23
C GLU A 402 -3.56 -10.93 -15.06
N GLY A 403 -4.58 -10.37 -14.40
CA GLY A 403 -4.39 -9.50 -13.25
C GLY A 403 -3.69 -10.19 -12.10
N LEU A 404 -4.02 -11.46 -11.82
CA LEU A 404 -3.33 -12.24 -10.79
C LEU A 404 -1.89 -12.57 -11.18
N LYS A 405 -1.61 -12.87 -12.47
CA LYS A 405 -0.25 -13.15 -12.95
C LYS A 405 0.67 -11.94 -12.73
N ILE A 406 0.20 -10.74 -13.08
CA ILE A 406 0.95 -9.50 -12.90
C ILE A 406 1.14 -9.19 -11.41
N ALA A 407 0.07 -9.26 -10.62
CA ALA A 407 0.18 -9.07 -9.18
C ALA A 407 1.14 -10.08 -8.54
N SER A 408 1.13 -11.34 -8.98
CA SER A 408 2.06 -12.38 -8.51
C SER A 408 3.52 -12.03 -8.84
N PHE A 409 3.78 -11.48 -10.03
CA PHE A 409 5.12 -11.01 -10.39
C PHE A 409 5.58 -9.89 -9.45
N PHE A 410 4.74 -8.88 -9.20
CA PHE A 410 5.07 -7.80 -8.26
C PHE A 410 5.25 -8.32 -6.83
N ILE A 411 4.38 -9.22 -6.37
CA ILE A 411 4.46 -9.82 -5.04
C ILE A 411 5.77 -10.58 -4.88
N LEU A 412 6.12 -11.44 -5.82
CA LEU A 412 7.36 -12.23 -5.79
C LEU A 412 8.60 -11.34 -5.84
N THR A 413 8.59 -10.32 -6.71
CA THR A 413 9.67 -9.34 -6.78
C THR A 413 9.82 -8.59 -5.46
N MET A 414 8.72 -8.12 -4.89
CA MET A 414 8.72 -7.39 -3.63
C MET A 414 9.18 -8.25 -2.46
N ILE A 415 8.72 -9.51 -2.38
CA ILE A 415 9.18 -10.47 -1.36
C ILE A 415 10.68 -10.74 -1.54
N SER A 416 11.15 -10.99 -2.76
CA SER A 416 12.56 -11.28 -3.03
C SER A 416 13.46 -10.10 -2.66
N VAL A 417 13.13 -8.89 -3.12
CA VAL A 417 13.86 -7.66 -2.77
C VAL A 417 13.84 -7.42 -1.27
N SER A 418 12.69 -7.66 -0.63
CA SER A 418 12.55 -7.48 0.82
C SER A 418 13.42 -8.45 1.62
N LEU A 419 13.48 -9.73 1.21
CA LEU A 419 14.31 -10.74 1.86
C LEU A 419 15.81 -10.43 1.68
N VAL A 420 16.22 -10.07 0.46
CA VAL A 420 17.61 -9.69 0.16
C VAL A 420 18.00 -8.44 0.97
N SER A 421 17.18 -7.40 0.94
CA SER A 421 17.43 -6.18 1.71
C SER A 421 17.56 -6.48 3.20
N ARG A 422 16.64 -7.27 3.77
CA ARG A 422 16.69 -7.64 5.19
C ARG A 422 17.95 -8.46 5.54
N ALA A 423 18.37 -9.34 4.65
CA ALA A 423 19.62 -10.09 4.84
C ALA A 423 20.83 -9.17 4.84
N MET A 424 20.92 -8.23 3.89
CA MET A 424 22.01 -7.24 3.80
C MET A 424 22.05 -6.29 5.00
N ARG A 425 20.88 -5.87 5.49
CA ARG A 425 20.72 -4.97 6.64
C ARG A 425 20.72 -5.71 7.99
N SER A 426 20.90 -7.02 7.98
CA SER A 426 20.82 -7.84 9.21
C SER A 426 21.85 -7.49 10.26
N THR A 427 23.02 -6.98 9.86
CA THR A 427 24.13 -6.55 10.73
C THR A 427 24.19 -5.03 10.97
N GLU A 428 23.18 -4.26 10.55
CA GLU A 428 23.03 -2.86 10.95
C GLU A 428 22.60 -2.75 12.42
N LEU A 429 22.99 -1.68 13.10
CA LEU A 429 22.49 -1.39 14.43
C LEU A 429 21.02 -0.96 14.34
N ARG A 430 20.11 -1.78 14.88
CA ARG A 430 18.66 -1.61 14.78
C ARG A 430 18.01 -1.00 16.01
N ILE A 431 18.80 -0.83 17.06
CA ILE A 431 18.35 -0.21 18.30
C ILE A 431 18.51 1.31 18.16
N MET A 432 17.38 2.01 18.16
CA MET A 432 17.35 3.48 17.99
C MET A 432 17.74 4.22 19.26
N SER A 433 17.37 3.67 20.41
CA SER A 433 17.70 4.22 21.75
C SER A 433 17.72 3.10 22.77
N VAL A 434 18.52 3.31 23.84
CA VAL A 434 18.56 2.44 25.01
C VAL A 434 17.99 3.21 26.19
N ASP A 435 16.87 2.72 26.72
CA ASP A 435 16.21 3.29 27.90
C ASP A 435 16.53 2.42 29.12
N LEU A 436 17.33 2.95 30.04
CA LEU A 436 17.69 2.28 31.27
C LEU A 436 16.68 2.62 32.38
N SER A 437 16.15 1.60 33.07
CA SER A 437 15.29 1.80 34.24
C SER A 437 16.07 2.43 35.39
N GLU A 438 15.38 3.00 36.39
CA GLU A 438 16.00 3.57 37.59
C GLU A 438 16.91 2.55 38.28
N GLY A 439 16.47 1.28 38.40
CA GLY A 439 17.28 0.23 39.00
C GLY A 439 18.56 -0.12 38.22
N ALA A 440 18.52 0.01 36.87
CA ALA A 440 19.71 -0.16 36.03
C ALA A 440 20.67 1.04 36.19
N LEU A 441 20.12 2.25 36.24
CA LEU A 441 20.90 3.48 36.43
C LEU A 441 21.58 3.51 37.77
N ASP A 442 20.89 3.15 38.85
CA ASP A 442 21.46 3.11 40.20
C ASP A 442 22.64 2.12 40.30
N MET A 443 22.49 0.93 39.68
CA MET A 443 23.58 -0.05 39.66
C MET A 443 24.80 0.42 38.85
N LEU A 444 24.58 1.10 37.73
CA LEU A 444 25.66 1.61 36.88
C LEU A 444 26.39 2.80 37.53
N ALA A 445 25.67 3.64 38.27
CA ALA A 445 26.26 4.79 38.99
C ALA A 445 27.26 4.35 40.07
N GLU A 446 27.11 3.14 40.64
CA GLU A 446 28.08 2.58 41.60
C GLU A 446 29.44 2.30 40.95
N ASP A 447 29.48 2.09 39.62
CA ASP A 447 30.66 1.64 38.89
C ASP A 447 31.05 2.62 37.76
N GLU A 448 30.66 3.88 37.85
CA GLU A 448 30.84 4.87 36.78
C GLU A 448 32.30 5.04 36.35
N ASP A 449 33.25 4.94 37.31
CA ASP A 449 34.68 5.07 37.05
C ASP A 449 35.36 3.75 36.65
N GLN A 450 34.63 2.64 36.56
CA GLN A 450 35.20 1.32 36.31
C GLN A 450 34.93 0.84 34.86
N VAL A 451 35.82 -0.04 34.39
CA VAL A 451 35.55 -0.77 33.13
C VAL A 451 34.48 -1.80 33.39
N ILE A 452 33.29 -1.61 32.74
CA ILE A 452 32.17 -2.51 32.90
C ILE A 452 32.39 -3.80 32.08
N ARG A 453 32.21 -4.93 32.77
CA ARG A 453 32.33 -6.26 32.16
C ARG A 453 30.98 -6.93 32.10
N VAL A 454 30.54 -7.28 30.87
CA VAL A 454 29.22 -7.81 30.61
C VAL A 454 29.30 -9.29 30.22
N ILE A 455 28.68 -10.17 30.98
CA ILE A 455 28.49 -11.58 30.60
C ILE A 455 27.16 -11.71 29.87
N ALA A 456 27.22 -11.85 28.54
CA ALA A 456 26.06 -11.99 27.69
C ALA A 456 25.51 -13.43 27.76
N ARG A 457 24.21 -13.57 28.10
CA ARG A 457 23.57 -14.86 28.28
C ARG A 457 22.09 -14.86 27.92
N ARG A 458 21.53 -16.04 27.76
CA ARG A 458 20.08 -16.20 27.63
C ARG A 458 19.42 -16.30 29.01
N PRO A 459 18.20 -15.77 29.20
CA PRO A 459 17.45 -15.93 30.44
C PRO A 459 17.29 -17.42 30.77
N GLN A 460 17.62 -17.79 31.98
CA GLN A 460 17.43 -19.12 32.54
C GLN A 460 16.97 -18.97 33.98
N ASN A 461 16.19 -19.94 34.49
CA ASN A 461 15.80 -19.98 35.90
C ASN A 461 16.96 -20.47 36.76
N GLU A 462 17.97 -19.63 36.93
CA GLU A 462 19.15 -19.94 37.71
C GLU A 462 19.11 -19.30 39.10
N THR A 463 19.78 -19.95 40.03
CA THR A 463 19.95 -19.42 41.39
C THR A 463 21.12 -18.47 41.47
N ALA A 464 21.21 -17.65 42.54
CA ALA A 464 22.37 -16.79 42.80
C ALA A 464 23.67 -17.59 42.81
N ALA A 465 23.66 -18.81 43.36
CA ALA A 465 24.84 -19.69 43.41
C ALA A 465 25.31 -20.14 42.02
N ASP A 466 24.40 -20.31 41.06
CA ASP A 466 24.75 -20.63 39.67
C ASP A 466 25.43 -19.45 38.98
N LEU A 467 24.95 -18.22 39.20
CA LEU A 467 25.55 -16.99 38.71
C LEU A 467 26.94 -16.78 39.29
N ASP A 468 27.10 -16.96 40.60
CA ASP A 468 28.41 -16.88 41.28
C ASP A 468 29.40 -17.90 40.72
N ARG A 469 28.95 -19.07 40.32
CA ARG A 469 29.81 -20.09 39.68
C ARG A 469 30.26 -19.64 38.28
N ILE A 470 29.32 -19.08 37.49
CA ILE A 470 29.64 -18.56 36.14
C ILE A 470 30.61 -17.39 36.22
N GLU A 471 30.35 -16.44 37.11
CA GLU A 471 31.22 -15.28 37.31
C GLU A 471 32.64 -15.70 37.71
N ARG A 472 32.77 -16.60 38.70
CA ARG A 472 34.06 -17.16 39.12
C ARG A 472 34.82 -17.84 37.97
N ALA A 473 34.08 -18.57 37.11
CA ALA A 473 34.69 -19.24 35.94
C ALA A 473 35.22 -18.22 34.93
N VAL A 474 34.48 -17.14 34.64
CA VAL A 474 34.88 -16.06 33.72
C VAL A 474 36.06 -15.32 34.31
N ARG A 475 35.99 -14.91 35.59
CA ARG A 475 37.12 -14.22 36.28
C ARG A 475 38.39 -15.05 36.23
N LYS A 476 38.34 -16.33 36.56
CA LYS A 476 39.48 -17.25 36.50
C LYS A 476 40.05 -17.40 35.08
N ARG A 477 39.19 -17.49 34.07
CA ARG A 477 39.59 -17.72 32.68
C ARG A 477 40.31 -16.50 32.08
N TYR A 478 39.83 -15.30 32.38
CA TYR A 478 40.30 -14.06 31.78
C TYR A 478 41.20 -13.23 32.73
N GLY A 479 41.50 -13.73 33.93
CA GLY A 479 42.35 -13.07 34.89
C GLY A 479 41.79 -11.74 35.39
N LEU A 480 40.47 -11.65 35.59
CA LEU A 480 39.82 -10.42 36.02
C LEU A 480 40.10 -10.15 37.50
N ASP A 481 40.39 -8.85 37.84
CA ASP A 481 40.54 -8.45 39.22
C ASP A 481 39.22 -8.67 40.00
N PRO A 482 39.29 -9.17 41.25
CA PRO A 482 38.10 -9.30 42.10
C PRO A 482 37.32 -8.00 42.32
N ARG A 483 37.95 -6.84 42.14
CA ARG A 483 37.36 -5.51 42.32
C ARG A 483 36.57 -5.04 41.09
N GLU A 484 36.81 -5.61 39.89
CA GLU A 484 36.13 -5.21 38.67
C GLU A 484 34.67 -5.60 38.70
N SER A 485 33.79 -4.69 38.28
CA SER A 485 32.36 -4.93 38.26
C SER A 485 31.92 -5.79 37.08
N VAL A 486 31.18 -6.85 37.38
CA VAL A 486 30.63 -7.79 36.38
C VAL A 486 29.13 -7.71 36.39
N TYR A 487 28.56 -7.54 35.20
CA TYR A 487 27.14 -7.51 34.95
C TYR A 487 26.72 -8.71 34.10
N PHE A 488 25.61 -9.34 34.45
CA PHE A 488 24.96 -10.31 33.60
C PHE A 488 23.97 -9.58 32.72
N PHE A 489 24.03 -9.77 31.40
CA PHE A 489 23.04 -9.23 30.49
C PHE A 489 22.19 -10.34 29.88
N GLU A 490 20.92 -10.35 30.23
CA GLU A 490 19.93 -11.32 29.77
C GLU A 490 18.97 -10.69 28.77
N VAL A 491 18.98 -11.23 27.54
CA VAL A 491 18.08 -10.76 26.48
C VAL A 491 17.00 -11.79 26.26
N GLU A 492 15.76 -11.45 26.65
CA GLU A 492 14.57 -12.20 26.31
C GLU A 492 14.18 -11.97 24.84
N LYS A 493 13.77 -13.03 24.16
CA LYS A 493 13.40 -12.97 22.76
C LYS A 493 12.07 -12.24 22.56
N GLY A 494 12.11 -11.16 21.81
CA GLY A 494 10.96 -10.41 21.29
C GLY A 494 10.43 -10.94 19.95
N ASP A 495 9.66 -10.12 19.24
CA ASP A 495 9.16 -10.44 17.91
C ASP A 495 10.26 -10.19 16.85
N ALA A 496 10.87 -11.25 16.34
CA ALA A 496 11.94 -11.18 15.35
C ALA A 496 11.53 -10.54 14.00
N SER A 497 10.24 -10.33 13.76
CA SER A 497 9.76 -9.64 12.57
C SER A 497 9.89 -8.12 12.65
N GLU A 498 10.03 -7.54 13.84
CA GLU A 498 10.33 -6.12 14.05
C GLU A 498 11.77 -5.82 13.62
N PHE A 499 12.00 -4.59 13.13
CA PHE A 499 13.33 -4.18 12.67
C PHE A 499 13.92 -3.08 13.55
N ASP A 500 13.27 -1.94 13.65
CA ASP A 500 13.70 -0.83 14.49
C ASP A 500 12.97 -0.87 15.83
N CYS A 501 13.70 -0.80 16.95
CA CYS A 501 13.12 -0.81 18.28
C CYS A 501 13.91 0.04 19.28
N THR A 502 13.25 0.43 20.37
CA THR A 502 13.90 0.95 21.59
C THR A 502 14.20 -0.22 22.51
N LEU A 503 15.40 -0.28 23.05
CA LEU A 503 15.81 -1.28 24.02
C LEU A 503 15.56 -0.75 25.43
N VAL A 504 14.56 -1.32 26.10
CA VAL A 504 14.33 -1.06 27.52
C VAL A 504 15.13 -2.08 28.33
N VAL A 505 15.99 -1.59 29.22
CA VAL A 505 16.87 -2.42 30.06
C VAL A 505 16.51 -2.21 31.52
N ASP A 506 16.07 -3.28 32.16
CA ASP A 506 15.75 -3.31 33.57
C ASP A 506 16.94 -3.83 34.38
N GLY A 507 17.18 -3.23 35.56
CA GLY A 507 18.23 -3.65 36.50
C GLY A 507 17.61 -4.45 37.66
N GLU A 508 18.21 -5.63 37.96
CA GLU A 508 17.83 -6.47 39.08
C GLU A 508 19.05 -7.03 39.80
N ARG A 509 18.97 -7.18 41.12
CA ARG A 509 20.02 -7.84 41.90
C ARG A 509 19.55 -9.20 42.39
N LEU A 510 20.34 -10.24 42.15
CA LEU A 510 20.13 -11.56 42.68
C LEU A 510 21.32 -12.00 43.56
N GLY A 511 21.16 -11.85 44.86
CA GLY A 511 22.30 -11.91 45.79
C GLY A 511 23.28 -10.75 45.55
N ASN A 512 24.54 -11.07 45.27
CA ASN A 512 25.57 -10.05 44.93
C ASN A 512 25.69 -9.79 43.42
N ASN A 513 24.95 -10.54 42.60
CA ASN A 513 25.04 -10.45 41.14
C ASN A 513 24.20 -9.30 40.59
N LYS A 514 24.79 -8.47 39.73
CA LYS A 514 24.13 -7.38 38.99
C LYS A 514 23.63 -7.91 37.68
N ILE A 515 22.30 -7.85 37.45
CA ILE A 515 21.65 -8.40 36.27
C ILE A 515 20.93 -7.28 35.51
N LEU A 516 21.26 -7.13 34.24
CA LEU A 516 20.55 -6.28 33.30
C LEU A 516 19.65 -7.18 32.44
N LYS A 517 18.35 -6.89 32.38
CA LYS A 517 17.37 -7.64 31.60
C LYS A 517 16.77 -6.78 30.51
N ALA A 518 16.64 -7.34 29.32
CA ALA A 518 15.98 -6.66 28.21
C ALA A 518 15.16 -7.65 27.38
N ARG A 519 14.17 -7.12 26.68
CA ARG A 519 13.41 -7.89 25.68
C ARG A 519 13.62 -7.27 24.31
N SER A 520 14.06 -8.08 23.32
CA SER A 520 14.42 -7.56 22.01
C SER A 520 14.19 -8.57 20.88
N PRO A 521 13.86 -8.08 19.67
CA PRO A 521 13.76 -8.93 18.47
C PRO A 521 15.09 -9.56 18.04
N VAL A 522 16.24 -8.95 18.37
CA VAL A 522 17.57 -9.41 17.91
C VAL A 522 18.62 -9.33 19.04
N VAL A 523 19.04 -10.48 19.54
CA VAL A 523 19.94 -10.60 20.69
C VAL A 523 21.28 -9.90 20.46
N ALA A 524 21.96 -10.15 19.34
CA ALA A 524 23.28 -9.57 19.04
C ALA A 524 23.23 -8.03 18.96
N ASN A 525 22.18 -7.47 18.37
CA ASN A 525 21.96 -6.03 18.28
C ASN A 525 21.74 -5.38 19.64
N SER A 526 21.01 -6.06 20.52
CA SER A 526 20.75 -5.55 21.88
C SER A 526 22.03 -5.50 22.72
N ILE A 527 22.88 -6.51 22.58
CA ILE A 527 24.17 -6.53 23.28
C ILE A 527 25.05 -5.39 22.73
N ALA A 528 25.12 -5.24 21.40
CA ALA A 528 25.89 -4.16 20.79
C ALA A 528 25.39 -2.77 21.24
N ALA A 529 24.07 -2.55 21.22
CA ALA A 529 23.49 -1.28 21.65
C ALA A 529 23.74 -0.96 23.12
N LEU A 530 23.61 -1.96 24.01
CA LEU A 530 23.94 -1.77 25.43
C LEU A 530 25.43 -1.42 25.61
N LEU A 531 26.33 -2.11 24.92
CA LEU A 531 27.78 -1.83 25.06
C LEU A 531 28.11 -0.41 24.58
N ILE A 532 27.55 0.06 23.49
CA ILE A 532 27.71 1.42 22.99
C ILE A 532 27.15 2.44 24.01
N GLU A 533 25.99 2.17 24.60
CA GLU A 533 25.41 3.05 25.60
C GLU A 533 26.23 3.09 26.90
N LEU A 534 26.81 1.96 27.32
CA LEU A 534 27.69 1.89 28.47
C LEU A 534 28.96 2.71 28.25
N GLU A 535 29.61 2.54 27.08
CA GLU A 535 30.79 3.33 26.71
C GLU A 535 30.48 4.83 26.71
N ARG A 536 29.35 5.22 26.08
CA ARG A 536 28.94 6.63 26.03
C ARG A 536 28.74 7.26 27.41
N ARG A 537 28.28 6.47 28.40
CA ARG A 537 28.01 6.97 29.77
C ARG A 537 29.22 7.00 30.65
N THR A 538 30.04 5.94 30.60
CA THR A 538 31.20 5.81 31.52
C THR A 538 32.48 6.37 30.91
N GLY A 539 32.54 6.60 29.59
CA GLY A 539 33.76 6.95 28.89
C GLY A 539 34.80 5.81 28.84
N ASN A 540 34.48 4.65 29.41
CA ASN A 540 35.35 3.48 29.45
C ASN A 540 34.87 2.44 28.45
N VAL A 541 35.80 1.80 27.72
CA VAL A 541 35.46 0.76 26.75
C VAL A 541 34.98 -0.51 27.47
N PRO A 542 33.73 -0.93 27.33
CA PRO A 542 33.19 -2.12 28.00
C PRO A 542 33.66 -3.40 27.33
N HIS A 543 33.76 -4.46 28.10
CA HIS A 543 34.14 -5.80 27.64
C HIS A 543 32.94 -6.75 27.73
N ALA A 544 32.63 -7.51 26.66
CA ALA A 544 31.57 -8.50 26.66
C ALA A 544 32.12 -9.93 26.54
N TYR A 545 31.61 -10.83 27.36
CA TYR A 545 32.03 -12.23 27.47
C TYR A 545 30.93 -13.13 26.98
N PHE A 546 31.23 -14.01 25.99
CA PHE A 546 30.32 -14.93 25.38
C PHE A 546 30.79 -16.37 25.59
N LYS A 547 29.84 -17.27 25.71
CA LYS A 547 30.08 -18.71 25.64
C LYS A 547 30.13 -19.14 24.17
N TRP A 548 31.15 -19.92 23.79
CA TRP A 548 31.25 -20.52 22.46
C TRP A 548 30.00 -21.37 22.17
N LYS A 549 29.53 -21.30 20.94
CA LYS A 549 28.38 -22.06 20.47
C LYS A 549 28.73 -22.79 19.18
N ASP A 550 28.75 -24.13 19.23
CA ASP A 550 28.91 -24.95 18.06
C ASP A 550 27.63 -24.91 17.20
N GLY A 551 27.78 -24.87 15.87
CA GLY A 551 26.64 -24.91 14.97
C GLY A 551 27.02 -24.72 13.51
N ASN A 552 26.10 -25.11 12.61
CA ASN A 552 26.28 -24.85 11.19
C ASN A 552 26.19 -23.35 10.88
N PRO A 553 27.20 -22.72 10.25
CA PRO A 553 27.21 -21.29 9.96
C PRO A 553 26.01 -20.81 9.15
N VAL A 554 25.58 -21.60 8.13
CA VAL A 554 24.44 -21.26 7.28
C VAL A 554 23.11 -21.29 8.08
N ALA A 555 22.95 -22.31 8.93
CA ALA A 555 21.77 -22.38 9.80
C ALA A 555 21.76 -21.25 10.83
N ASN A 556 22.92 -20.84 11.35
CA ASN A 556 23.03 -19.71 12.29
C ASN A 556 22.74 -18.38 11.59
N ALA A 557 23.20 -18.18 10.34
CA ALA A 557 22.87 -17.00 9.54
C ALA A 557 21.37 -16.91 9.24
N PHE A 558 20.75 -18.02 8.84
CA PHE A 558 19.31 -18.08 8.62
C PHE A 558 18.52 -17.75 9.90
N ARG A 559 18.89 -18.38 11.03
CA ARG A 559 18.26 -18.08 12.34
C ARG A 559 18.42 -16.61 12.75
N PHE A 560 19.55 -16.01 12.41
CA PHE A 560 19.78 -14.60 12.71
C PHE A 560 18.84 -13.68 11.92
N VAL A 561 18.77 -13.87 10.61
CA VAL A 561 17.94 -13.03 9.73
C VAL A 561 16.44 -13.15 10.05
N PHE A 562 15.94 -14.38 10.30
CA PHE A 562 14.52 -14.65 10.43
C PHE A 562 14.03 -14.80 11.87
N LEU A 563 14.88 -15.27 12.78
CA LEU A 563 14.49 -15.53 14.17
C LEU A 563 15.16 -14.59 15.18
N GLY A 564 16.05 -13.69 14.72
CA GLY A 564 16.82 -12.80 15.59
C GLY A 564 17.84 -13.53 16.51
N GLU A 565 18.05 -14.82 16.22
CA GLU A 565 18.98 -15.69 16.94
C GLU A 565 20.13 -16.09 16.02
N GLY A 566 21.27 -16.32 16.56
CA GLY A 566 22.43 -16.77 15.79
C GLY A 566 23.57 -17.04 16.72
N ASP A 567 24.78 -17.01 16.21
CA ASP A 567 25.99 -16.93 17.04
C ASP A 567 26.14 -15.47 17.49
N ALA A 568 25.85 -15.21 18.77
CA ALA A 568 25.77 -13.85 19.28
C ALA A 568 27.11 -13.11 19.21
N ALA A 569 28.23 -13.78 19.49
CA ALA A 569 29.53 -13.13 19.58
C ALA A 569 30.02 -12.53 18.25
N PRO A 570 30.16 -13.29 17.14
CA PRO A 570 30.61 -12.72 15.87
C PRO A 570 29.61 -11.71 15.30
N LEU A 571 28.30 -11.93 15.53
CA LEU A 571 27.26 -11.01 15.06
C LEU A 571 27.30 -9.69 15.84
N THR A 572 27.48 -9.73 17.16
CA THR A 572 27.65 -8.51 17.99
C THR A 572 28.89 -7.75 17.55
N HIS A 573 30.01 -8.44 17.31
CA HIS A 573 31.24 -7.82 16.83
C HIS A 573 31.04 -7.12 15.48
N GLU A 574 30.36 -7.76 14.53
CA GLU A 574 30.09 -7.17 13.21
C GLU A 574 29.16 -5.96 13.29
N VAL A 575 28.14 -6.00 14.16
CA VAL A 575 27.25 -4.84 14.42
C VAL A 575 28.05 -3.67 15.01
N LEU A 576 28.90 -3.93 16.02
CA LEU A 576 29.76 -2.92 16.65
C LEU A 576 30.72 -2.31 15.64
N ARG A 577 31.41 -3.14 14.84
CA ARG A 577 32.36 -2.68 13.81
C ARG A 577 31.72 -1.75 12.77
N ARG A 578 30.43 -1.94 12.47
CA ARG A 578 29.68 -1.07 11.55
C ARG A 578 29.15 0.20 12.21
N ALA A 579 28.80 0.12 13.49
CA ALA A 579 28.22 1.23 14.23
C ALA A 579 29.26 2.20 14.78
N VAL A 580 30.39 1.69 15.28
CA VAL A 580 31.47 2.48 15.89
C VAL A 580 32.60 2.65 14.88
N LYS A 581 32.85 3.90 14.47
CA LYS A 581 33.86 4.22 13.45
C LYS A 581 35.26 4.38 14.04
N ASP A 582 35.32 4.76 15.31
CA ASP A 582 36.58 4.97 16.01
C ASP A 582 37.03 3.66 16.69
N PRO A 583 38.19 3.07 16.32
CA PRO A 583 38.67 1.82 16.92
C PRO A 583 38.96 1.92 18.43
N ASP A 584 39.33 3.11 18.93
CA ASP A 584 39.66 3.32 20.34
C ASP A 584 38.41 3.26 21.25
N HIS A 585 37.23 3.47 20.67
CA HIS A 585 35.92 3.39 21.34
C HIS A 585 35.16 2.08 21.05
N LEU A 586 35.80 1.12 20.39
CA LEU A 586 35.13 -0.14 20.01
C LEU A 586 35.08 -1.10 21.22
N PRO A 587 33.87 -1.52 21.69
CA PRO A 587 33.73 -2.50 22.76
C PRO A 587 34.42 -3.83 22.44
N VAL A 588 35.08 -4.40 23.46
CA VAL A 588 35.90 -5.61 23.31
C VAL A 588 35.03 -6.87 23.48
N ILE A 589 35.12 -7.80 22.53
CA ILE A 589 34.39 -9.07 22.52
C ILE A 589 35.33 -10.23 22.87
N HIS A 590 34.99 -10.97 23.92
CA HIS A 590 35.67 -12.19 24.34
C HIS A 590 34.78 -13.41 24.12
N VAL A 591 35.37 -14.49 23.59
CA VAL A 591 34.63 -15.76 23.32
C VAL A 591 35.37 -16.90 24.01
N SER A 592 34.65 -17.75 24.74
CA SER A 592 35.23 -18.85 25.51
C SER A 592 34.46 -20.16 25.40
#